data_43ebd83220b4d080fe039e4b18bda53d
#
_entry.id   43ebd83220b4d080fe039e4b18bda53d
#
_cell.length_a   1.000
_cell.length_b   1.000
_cell.length_c   1.000
_cell.angle_alpha   90.00
_cell.angle_beta   90.00
_cell.angle_gamma   90.00
#
_symmetry.space_group_name_H-M   'P 1'
#
loop_
_entity.id
_entity.type
_entity.pdbx_description
1 polymer ?
#
loop_
_entity_poly.entity_id
_entity_poly.type
_entity_poly.pdbx_seq_one_letter_code
_entity_poly.pdbx_strand_id
1 'polypeptide(L)'
;MQFTRFIQELLYQYECVTIPHFGAFLTRSFNAQVDPRGFFYPPRKEVNFNQLLTANDGLLAHYIARKENITYENALRTIEKEVSSWKKKLQTQTLRFPGVGEIRLNQERKIQFTPWERINFDLNSFGLHYFEREPIQESVNHTKNHYDMEDTNKDELMFTPEQEEDSKKSPVLR
;
A
#
# COMPACT_ATOMS: atom_id res chain seq x y z
N MET A 1 -3.71 17.18 -21.49
CA MET A 1 -3.28 15.91 -22.14
C MET A 1 -3.93 14.76 -21.40
N GLN A 2 -4.65 13.90 -22.10
CA GLN A 2 -5.37 12.76 -21.47
C GLN A 2 -4.42 11.64 -21.02
N PHE A 3 -3.25 11.52 -21.66
CA PHE A 3 -2.31 10.43 -21.41
C PHE A 3 -1.81 10.34 -19.96
N THR A 4 -1.43 11.45 -19.34
CA THR A 4 -1.01 11.48 -17.93
C THR A 4 -2.14 11.12 -16.96
N ARG A 5 -3.38 11.44 -17.34
CA ARG A 5 -4.57 11.06 -16.58
C ARG A 5 -4.78 9.54 -16.61
N PHE A 6 -4.54 8.87 -17.73
CA PHE A 6 -4.65 7.41 -17.81
C PHE A 6 -3.64 6.71 -16.90
N ILE A 7 -2.42 7.25 -16.81
CA ILE A 7 -1.42 6.75 -15.85
C ILE A 7 -1.94 6.90 -14.41
N GLN A 8 -2.47 8.06 -14.07
CA GLN A 8 -3.03 8.29 -12.73
C GLN A 8 -4.19 7.34 -12.43
N GLU A 9 -5.15 7.16 -13.34
CA GLU A 9 -6.29 6.25 -13.17
C GLU A 9 -5.84 4.80 -12.95
N LEU A 10 -4.78 4.38 -13.66
CA LEU A 10 -4.21 3.04 -13.50
C LEU A 10 -3.49 2.87 -12.14
N LEU A 11 -2.81 3.89 -11.63
CA LEU A 11 -2.10 3.83 -10.35
C LEU A 11 -3.03 3.65 -9.14
N TYR A 12 -4.31 4.00 -9.25
CA TYR A 12 -5.30 3.66 -8.23
C TYR A 12 -5.68 2.18 -8.21
N GLN A 13 -5.47 1.48 -9.32
CA GLN A 13 -5.91 0.08 -9.49
C GLN A 13 -4.74 -0.91 -9.47
N TYR A 14 -3.57 -0.50 -9.91
CA TYR A 14 -2.39 -1.34 -10.10
C TYR A 14 -1.19 -0.81 -9.33
N GLU A 15 -0.38 -1.72 -8.82
CA GLU A 15 0.84 -1.35 -8.08
C GLU A 15 1.99 -0.95 -8.99
N CYS A 16 1.94 -1.31 -10.26
CA CYS A 16 2.94 -0.97 -11.25
C CYS A 16 2.25 -0.57 -12.55
N VAL A 17 2.65 0.57 -13.11
CA VAL A 17 2.21 1.06 -14.42
C VAL A 17 3.43 1.34 -15.27
N THR A 18 3.73 0.44 -16.19
CA THR A 18 4.88 0.54 -17.09
C THR A 18 4.57 1.41 -18.29
N ILE A 19 5.47 2.33 -18.57
CA ILE A 19 5.46 3.15 -19.78
C ILE A 19 6.59 2.64 -20.67
N PRO A 20 6.28 1.96 -21.78
CA PRO A 20 7.29 1.37 -22.66
C PRO A 20 8.37 2.37 -23.05
N HIS A 21 9.64 1.94 -22.98
CA HIS A 21 10.81 2.75 -23.31
C HIS A 21 11.05 4.00 -22.45
N PHE A 22 10.30 4.18 -21.34
CA PHE A 22 10.46 5.34 -20.47
C PHE A 22 10.76 4.96 -19.01
N GLY A 23 10.00 4.05 -18.45
CA GLY A 23 10.09 3.61 -17.06
C GLY A 23 8.74 3.15 -16.53
N ALA A 24 8.66 2.89 -15.23
CA ALA A 24 7.43 2.52 -14.58
C ALA A 24 7.18 3.36 -13.32
N PHE A 25 5.93 3.70 -13.09
CA PHE A 25 5.46 4.18 -11.81
C PHE A 25 5.07 2.99 -10.94
N LEU A 26 5.55 2.97 -9.71
CA LEU A 26 5.24 1.95 -8.72
C LEU A 26 4.59 2.58 -7.50
N THR A 27 3.57 1.93 -6.98
CA THR A 27 2.96 2.35 -5.72
C THR A 27 3.44 1.47 -4.57
N ARG A 28 3.64 2.07 -3.40
CA ARG A 28 4.01 1.38 -2.17
C ARG A 28 3.04 1.74 -1.06
N SER A 29 2.48 0.72 -0.42
CA SER A 29 1.57 0.89 0.72
C SER A 29 2.36 1.09 2.02
N PHE A 30 1.83 1.98 2.85
CA PHE A 30 2.27 2.23 4.22
C PHE A 30 1.08 2.06 5.14
N ASN A 31 1.26 1.29 6.20
CA ASN A 31 0.25 1.10 7.22
C ASN A 31 0.00 2.41 7.99
N ALA A 32 -1.12 2.46 8.70
CA ALA A 32 -1.36 3.51 9.67
C ALA A 32 -0.21 3.59 10.68
N GLN A 33 0.16 4.78 11.06
CA GLN A 33 1.26 5.05 12.00
C GLN A 33 0.79 6.00 13.09
N VAL A 34 1.38 5.82 14.28
CA VAL A 34 1.22 6.76 15.39
C VAL A 34 2.61 7.29 15.72
N ASP A 35 2.76 8.61 15.75
CA ASP A 35 4.02 9.19 16.17
C ASP A 35 4.10 9.29 17.71
N PRO A 36 5.31 9.50 18.28
CA PRO A 36 5.48 9.63 19.73
C PRO A 36 4.73 10.80 20.38
N ARG A 37 4.23 11.75 19.59
CA ARG A 37 3.44 12.89 20.04
C ARG A 37 1.95 12.60 20.08
N GLY A 38 1.51 11.40 19.66
CA GLY A 38 0.10 11.02 19.63
C GLY A 38 -0.63 11.36 18.32
N PHE A 39 0.10 11.75 17.27
CA PHE A 39 -0.52 11.93 15.94
C PHE A 39 -0.72 10.59 15.25
N PHE A 40 -1.95 10.37 14.81
CA PHE A 40 -2.35 9.22 14.02
C PHE A 40 -2.35 9.59 12.54
N TYR A 41 -1.55 8.87 11.76
CA TYR A 41 -1.50 8.98 10.30
C TYR A 41 -2.24 7.81 9.68
N PRO A 42 -3.20 8.05 8.79
CA PRO A 42 -3.93 6.97 8.12
C PRO A 42 -3.01 6.16 7.20
N PRO A 43 -3.44 4.96 6.78
CA PRO A 43 -2.75 4.21 5.74
C PRO A 43 -2.64 5.06 4.47
N ARG A 44 -1.54 4.89 3.74
CA ARG A 44 -1.31 5.61 2.50
C ARG A 44 -0.58 4.75 1.49
N LYS A 45 -0.79 5.08 0.22
CA LYS A 45 -0.07 4.48 -0.90
C LYS A 45 0.63 5.61 -1.66
N GLU A 46 1.96 5.58 -1.64
CA GLU A 46 2.83 6.56 -2.30
C GLU A 46 3.33 6.03 -3.63
N VAL A 47 3.57 6.94 -4.57
CA VAL A 47 4.12 6.59 -5.88
C VAL A 47 5.61 6.88 -5.95
N ASN A 48 6.34 5.98 -6.60
CA ASN A 48 7.75 6.14 -6.98
C ASN A 48 7.92 5.87 -8.47
N PHE A 49 9.07 6.24 -9.02
CA PHE A 49 9.40 6.02 -10.43
C PHE A 49 10.68 5.22 -10.58
N ASN A 50 10.65 4.18 -11.42
CA ASN A 50 11.81 3.37 -11.78
C ASN A 50 12.04 3.43 -13.29
N GLN A 51 13.15 4.07 -13.70
CA GLN A 51 13.49 4.20 -15.12
C GLN A 51 13.99 2.89 -15.77
N LEU A 52 14.33 1.87 -14.98
CA LEU A 52 14.86 0.60 -15.51
C LEU A 52 13.74 -0.35 -15.99
N LEU A 53 12.53 -0.17 -15.51
CA LEU A 53 11.38 -0.97 -15.88
C LEU A 53 10.73 -0.41 -17.15
N THR A 54 11.25 -0.81 -18.30
CA THR A 54 10.82 -0.26 -19.60
C THR A 54 10.12 -1.28 -20.50
N ALA A 55 10.02 -2.53 -20.07
CA ALA A 55 9.37 -3.58 -20.83
C ALA A 55 7.86 -3.32 -20.94
N ASN A 56 7.32 -3.52 -22.14
CA ASN A 56 5.89 -3.36 -22.36
C ASN A 56 5.13 -4.55 -21.75
N ASP A 57 4.34 -4.31 -20.71
CA ASP A 57 3.43 -5.30 -20.11
C ASP A 57 2.03 -5.28 -20.74
N GLY A 58 1.79 -4.36 -21.65
CA GLY A 58 0.51 -4.20 -22.35
C GLY A 58 -0.56 -3.44 -21.58
N LEU A 59 -0.43 -3.25 -20.28
CA LEU A 59 -1.45 -2.66 -19.42
C LEU A 59 -1.89 -1.26 -19.91
N LEU A 60 -0.93 -0.36 -20.06
CA LEU A 60 -1.19 1.01 -20.48
C LEU A 60 -1.74 1.07 -21.90
N ALA A 61 -1.18 0.26 -22.82
CA ALA A 61 -1.63 0.24 -24.21
C ALA A 61 -3.07 -0.29 -24.35
N HIS A 62 -3.42 -1.37 -23.64
CA HIS A 62 -4.80 -1.89 -23.61
C HIS A 62 -5.76 -0.89 -22.97
N TYR A 63 -5.34 -0.21 -21.92
CA TYR A 63 -6.17 0.80 -21.28
C TYR A 63 -6.50 1.97 -22.21
N ILE A 64 -5.48 2.51 -22.92
CA ILE A 64 -5.64 3.58 -23.90
C ILE A 64 -6.52 3.12 -25.07
N ALA A 65 -6.24 1.92 -25.62
CA ALA A 65 -7.00 1.35 -26.72
C ALA A 65 -8.50 1.31 -26.40
N ARG A 66 -8.86 0.85 -25.21
CA ARG A 66 -10.24 0.77 -24.73
C ARG A 66 -10.87 2.14 -24.48
N LYS A 67 -10.13 3.06 -23.86
CA LYS A 67 -10.64 4.40 -23.51
C LYS A 67 -10.83 5.30 -24.72
N GLU A 68 -9.93 5.24 -25.69
CA GLU A 68 -9.93 6.06 -26.91
C GLU A 68 -10.64 5.35 -28.09
N ASN A 69 -11.08 4.10 -27.88
CA ASN A 69 -11.72 3.26 -28.93
C ASN A 69 -10.84 3.11 -30.19
N ILE A 70 -9.56 2.81 -29.99
CA ILE A 70 -8.56 2.59 -31.02
C ILE A 70 -7.96 1.19 -30.92
N THR A 71 -7.23 0.76 -31.96
CA THR A 71 -6.52 -0.53 -31.90
C THR A 71 -5.34 -0.48 -30.94
N TYR A 72 -4.94 -1.63 -30.45
CA TYR A 72 -3.77 -1.77 -29.56
C TYR A 72 -2.49 -1.22 -30.20
N GLU A 73 -2.29 -1.49 -31.51
CA GLU A 73 -1.15 -0.99 -32.26
C GLU A 73 -1.14 0.54 -32.35
N ASN A 74 -2.30 1.16 -32.54
CA ASN A 74 -2.43 2.62 -32.55
C ASN A 74 -2.18 3.21 -31.16
N ALA A 75 -2.62 2.54 -30.10
CA ALA A 75 -2.30 2.94 -28.73
C ALA A 75 -0.78 2.88 -28.47
N LEU A 76 -0.10 1.82 -28.89
CA LEU A 76 1.37 1.73 -28.77
C LEU A 76 2.07 2.85 -29.52
N ARG A 77 1.68 3.13 -30.76
CA ARG A 77 2.27 4.25 -31.53
C ARG A 77 2.03 5.60 -30.83
N THR A 78 0.89 5.78 -30.20
CA THR A 78 0.59 6.98 -29.41
C THR A 78 1.52 7.07 -28.20
N ILE A 79 1.73 5.97 -27.48
CA ILE A 79 2.67 5.90 -26.36
C ILE A 79 4.07 6.26 -26.81
N GLU A 80 4.58 5.64 -27.88
CA GLU A 80 5.92 5.88 -28.42
C GLU A 80 6.14 7.35 -28.81
N LYS A 81 5.14 7.97 -29.44
CA LYS A 81 5.17 9.37 -29.82
C LYS A 81 5.24 10.29 -28.59
N GLU A 82 4.42 10.03 -27.57
CA GLU A 82 4.44 10.81 -26.35
C GLU A 82 5.75 10.64 -25.57
N VAL A 83 6.26 9.42 -25.44
CA VAL A 83 7.54 9.12 -24.80
C VAL A 83 8.69 9.83 -25.52
N SER A 84 8.69 9.83 -26.87
CA SER A 84 9.70 10.55 -27.67
C SER A 84 9.64 12.06 -27.40
N SER A 85 8.44 12.62 -27.29
CA SER A 85 8.22 14.03 -26.93
C SER A 85 8.73 14.31 -25.50
N TRP A 86 8.43 13.43 -24.55
CA TRP A 86 8.86 13.58 -23.16
C TRP A 86 10.38 13.53 -23.01
N LYS A 87 11.03 12.58 -23.69
CA LYS A 87 12.51 12.49 -23.69
C LYS A 87 13.17 13.76 -24.21
N LYS A 88 12.59 14.39 -25.24
CA LYS A 88 13.09 15.68 -25.75
C LYS A 88 12.87 16.81 -24.75
N LYS A 89 11.65 16.93 -24.20
CA LYS A 89 11.31 17.97 -23.21
C LYS A 89 12.14 17.83 -21.93
N LEU A 90 12.42 16.61 -21.49
CA LEU A 90 13.16 16.34 -20.26
C LEU A 90 14.61 16.85 -20.31
N GLN A 91 15.17 17.09 -21.51
CA GLN A 91 16.51 17.67 -21.63
C GLN A 91 16.59 19.11 -21.13
N THR A 92 15.48 19.86 -21.17
CA THR A 92 15.45 21.29 -20.86
C THR A 92 14.38 21.67 -19.84
N GLN A 93 13.42 20.79 -19.57
CA GLN A 93 12.23 21.10 -18.78
C GLN A 93 11.90 19.97 -17.82
N THR A 94 11.18 20.31 -16.77
CA THR A 94 10.52 19.32 -15.88
C THR A 94 9.25 18.79 -16.55
N LEU A 95 9.10 17.48 -16.58
CA LEU A 95 7.86 16.83 -16.99
C LEU A 95 6.91 16.76 -15.79
N ARG A 96 5.71 17.26 -15.97
CA ARG A 96 4.67 17.22 -14.96
C ARG A 96 3.63 16.17 -15.31
N PHE A 97 3.36 15.29 -14.36
CA PHE A 97 2.30 14.29 -14.38
C PHE A 97 1.22 14.71 -13.37
N PRO A 98 0.19 15.43 -13.81
CA PRO A 98 -0.86 15.91 -12.92
C PRO A 98 -1.46 14.78 -12.08
N GLY A 99 -1.53 14.97 -10.77
CA GLY A 99 -2.02 13.96 -9.85
C GLY A 99 -1.07 12.78 -9.58
N VAL A 100 0.20 12.88 -10.02
CA VAL A 100 1.22 11.84 -9.78
C VAL A 100 2.51 12.47 -9.24
N GLY A 101 3.12 13.40 -9.98
CA GLY A 101 4.39 13.99 -9.60
C GLY A 101 5.10 14.67 -10.75
N GLU A 102 6.38 14.94 -10.55
CA GLU A 102 7.26 15.61 -11.51
C GLU A 102 8.52 14.78 -11.75
N ILE A 103 8.97 14.74 -13.01
CA ILE A 103 10.22 14.11 -13.41
C ILE A 103 11.12 15.19 -13.99
N ARG A 104 12.37 15.24 -13.50
CA ARG A 104 13.42 16.13 -13.99
C ARG A 104 14.75 15.39 -14.12
N LEU A 105 15.69 15.95 -14.85
CA LEU A 105 17.07 15.50 -14.81
C LEU A 105 17.80 16.28 -13.70
N ASN A 106 18.60 15.57 -12.91
CA ASN A 106 19.52 16.20 -11.97
C ASN A 106 20.78 16.71 -12.70
N GLN A 107 21.73 17.29 -11.97
CA GLN A 107 23.01 17.79 -12.51
C GLN A 107 23.84 16.71 -13.22
N GLU A 108 23.69 15.44 -12.80
CA GLU A 108 24.35 14.27 -13.40
C GLU A 108 23.58 13.68 -14.59
N ARG A 109 22.52 14.37 -15.05
CA ARG A 109 21.60 13.88 -16.10
C ARG A 109 20.86 12.58 -15.77
N LYS A 110 20.71 12.26 -14.48
CA LYS A 110 19.90 11.14 -14.02
C LYS A 110 18.47 11.60 -13.76
N ILE A 111 17.52 10.73 -14.05
CA ILE A 111 16.10 10.98 -13.78
C ILE A 111 15.88 11.06 -12.26
N GLN A 112 15.28 12.15 -11.82
CA GLN A 112 14.80 12.36 -10.47
C GLN A 112 13.29 12.56 -10.52
N PHE A 113 12.57 11.74 -9.77
CA PHE A 113 11.12 11.85 -9.60
C PHE A 113 10.81 12.47 -8.25
N THR A 114 9.86 13.39 -8.24
CA THR A 114 9.30 14.00 -7.03
C THR A 114 7.79 13.78 -7.04
N PRO A 115 7.23 12.93 -6.14
CA PRO A 115 5.79 12.73 -6.06
C PRO A 115 5.11 14.03 -5.60
N TRP A 116 3.86 14.23 -6.00
CA TRP A 116 3.06 15.32 -5.44
C TRP A 116 2.62 14.95 -4.03
N GLU A 117 2.92 15.84 -3.10
CA GLU A 117 2.45 15.76 -1.73
C GLU A 117 0.91 15.79 -1.70
N ARG A 118 0.30 15.13 -0.73
CA ARG A 118 -1.15 15.05 -0.49
C ARG A 118 -1.96 14.16 -1.44
N ILE A 119 -1.32 13.40 -2.32
CA ILE A 119 -2.03 12.40 -3.11
C ILE A 119 -1.81 11.04 -2.47
N ASN A 120 -2.93 10.44 -2.06
CA ASN A 120 -2.97 9.09 -1.55
C ASN A 120 -3.60 8.18 -2.61
N PHE A 121 -2.84 7.21 -3.11
CA PHE A 121 -3.33 6.22 -4.08
C PHE A 121 -4.08 5.05 -3.41
N ASP A 122 -4.22 5.05 -2.09
CA ASP A 122 -5.02 4.07 -1.36
C ASP A 122 -6.49 4.52 -1.29
N LEU A 123 -7.33 3.89 -2.12
CA LEU A 123 -8.77 4.17 -2.16
C LEU A 123 -9.48 3.80 -0.85
N ASN A 124 -8.96 2.84 -0.08
CA ASN A 124 -9.56 2.44 1.18
C ASN A 124 -9.33 3.47 2.29
N SER A 125 -8.35 4.33 2.11
CA SER A 125 -8.03 5.42 3.04
C SER A 125 -8.60 6.77 2.60
N PHE A 126 -9.48 6.77 1.59
CA PHE A 126 -10.07 8.01 1.09
C PHE A 126 -10.92 8.68 2.16
N GLY A 127 -10.69 9.98 2.38
CA GLY A 127 -11.39 10.75 3.40
C GLY A 127 -10.83 10.64 4.81
N LEU A 128 -9.86 9.76 5.04
CA LEU A 128 -9.16 9.70 6.33
C LEU A 128 -8.13 10.83 6.41
N HIS A 129 -8.14 11.53 7.55
CA HIS A 129 -7.17 12.58 7.86
C HIS A 129 -6.34 12.18 9.08
N TYR A 130 -5.17 12.80 9.22
CA TYR A 130 -4.43 12.68 10.48
C TYR A 130 -5.22 13.35 11.62
N PHE A 131 -5.11 12.80 12.81
CA PHE A 131 -5.70 13.38 14.02
C PHE A 131 -4.76 13.19 15.20
N GLU A 132 -4.84 14.10 16.14
CA GLU A 132 -4.12 14.04 17.39
C GLU A 132 -5.04 13.50 18.49
N ARG A 133 -4.50 12.64 19.34
CA ARG A 133 -5.19 12.12 20.51
C ARG A 133 -4.23 12.11 21.68
N GLU A 134 -4.65 12.69 22.78
CA GLU A 134 -3.89 12.59 24.03
C GLU A 134 -3.80 11.12 24.47
N PRO A 135 -2.63 10.68 24.99
CA PRO A 135 -2.50 9.35 25.54
C PRO A 135 -3.53 9.17 26.67
N ILE A 136 -4.21 8.04 26.67
CA ILE A 136 -5.07 7.67 27.79
C ILE A 136 -4.12 7.42 28.98
N GLN A 137 -4.16 8.28 29.99
CA GLN A 137 -3.53 8.00 31.24
C GLN A 137 -4.35 6.87 31.89
N GLU A 138 -3.79 5.65 31.92
CA GLU A 138 -4.33 4.60 32.78
C GLU A 138 -4.21 5.09 34.23
N SER A 139 -5.32 5.56 34.76
CA SER A 139 -5.46 5.70 36.20
C SER A 139 -5.44 4.28 36.77
N VAL A 140 -4.27 3.83 37.20
CA VAL A 140 -4.12 2.57 37.96
C VAL A 140 -4.77 2.80 39.32
N ASN A 141 -6.10 2.77 39.33
CA ASN A 141 -6.85 2.59 40.56
C ASN A 141 -6.67 1.13 40.97
N HIS A 142 -5.58 0.87 41.68
CA HIS A 142 -5.45 -0.33 42.52
C HIS A 142 -6.47 -0.21 43.66
N THR A 143 -7.72 -0.52 43.36
CA THR A 143 -8.67 -0.93 44.39
C THR A 143 -8.18 -2.30 44.86
N LYS A 144 -7.34 -2.30 45.90
CA LYS A 144 -7.11 -3.48 46.70
C LYS A 144 -8.46 -3.83 47.33
N ASN A 145 -9.23 -4.66 46.68
CA ASN A 145 -10.28 -5.38 47.35
C ASN A 145 -9.64 -6.37 48.29
N HIS A 146 -9.48 -5.94 49.53
CA HIS A 146 -9.17 -6.79 50.65
C HIS A 146 -10.46 -7.55 50.94
N TYR A 147 -10.61 -8.73 50.35
CA TYR A 147 -11.60 -9.70 50.82
C TYR A 147 -10.98 -10.38 52.02
N ASP A 148 -11.36 -9.94 53.20
CA ASP A 148 -11.22 -10.72 54.42
C ASP A 148 -12.08 -11.98 54.27
N MET A 149 -11.43 -13.12 53.98
CA MET A 149 -12.06 -14.41 54.11
C MET A 149 -11.99 -14.78 55.62
N GLU A 150 -13.08 -14.54 56.30
CA GLU A 150 -13.35 -15.22 57.53
C GLU A 150 -13.52 -16.72 57.29
N ASP A 151 -12.73 -17.43 58.06
CA ASP A 151 -12.67 -18.87 58.26
C ASP A 151 -14.03 -19.43 58.65
N THR A 152 -14.66 -20.28 57.81
CA THR A 152 -15.64 -21.23 58.31
C THR A 152 -15.60 -22.56 57.55
N ASN A 153 -15.07 -23.54 58.30
CA ASN A 153 -15.40 -24.95 58.32
C ASN A 153 -15.24 -25.87 57.12
N LYS A 154 -14.36 -26.79 57.39
CA LYS A 154 -14.27 -28.19 56.94
C LYS A 154 -15.61 -28.79 56.53
N ASP A 155 -15.64 -29.38 55.34
CA ASP A 155 -16.15 -30.75 55.16
C ASP A 155 -15.52 -31.37 53.92
N GLU A 156 -15.04 -32.57 54.14
CA GLU A 156 -14.40 -33.47 53.21
C GLU A 156 -15.30 -33.82 52.03
N LEU A 157 -14.81 -33.76 50.82
CA LEU A 157 -15.25 -34.67 49.75
C LEU A 157 -14.01 -35.08 48.95
N MET A 158 -13.60 -36.33 49.26
CA MET A 158 -12.66 -37.09 48.43
C MET A 158 -13.20 -37.26 47.02
N PHE A 159 -12.39 -36.89 46.07
CA PHE A 159 -12.57 -37.31 44.69
C PHE A 159 -11.40 -38.20 44.30
N THR A 160 -11.69 -39.48 44.11
CA THR A 160 -10.79 -40.49 43.56
C THR A 160 -10.73 -40.37 42.06
N PRO A 161 -9.55 -40.46 41.42
CA PRO A 161 -9.46 -40.54 40.00
C PRO A 161 -9.59 -41.99 39.52
N GLU A 162 -10.58 -42.24 38.68
CA GLU A 162 -10.60 -43.49 37.91
C GLU A 162 -9.64 -43.41 36.74
N GLN A 163 -8.84 -44.44 36.67
CA GLN A 163 -7.99 -44.81 35.53
C GLN A 163 -8.89 -45.52 34.50
N GLU A 164 -8.80 -45.10 33.24
CA GLU A 164 -9.14 -45.99 32.14
C GLU A 164 -7.98 -46.17 31.20
N GLU A 165 -7.69 -47.46 31.05
CA GLU A 165 -6.65 -48.08 30.27
C GLU A 165 -6.91 -48.03 28.75
N ASP A 166 -5.81 -47.95 28.08
CA ASP A 166 -5.41 -48.62 26.81
C ASP A 166 -6.49 -49.27 25.92
N SER A 167 -6.47 -48.92 24.67
CA SER A 167 -6.43 -49.93 23.61
C SER A 167 -5.94 -49.41 22.26
N LYS A 168 -4.78 -49.93 21.94
CA LYS A 168 -4.16 -50.06 20.61
C LYS A 168 -5.13 -50.50 19.53
N LYS A 169 -5.00 -49.98 18.29
CA LYS A 169 -4.68 -50.77 17.10
C LYS A 169 -4.77 -49.91 15.83
N SER A 170 -3.65 -49.80 15.15
CA SER A 170 -3.62 -49.63 13.69
C SER A 170 -4.00 -50.92 12.98
N PRO A 171 -4.44 -50.86 11.73
CA PRO A 171 -3.57 -51.34 10.65
C PRO A 171 -3.62 -50.54 9.33
N VAL A 172 -2.56 -50.34 8.75
CA VAL A 172 -1.93 -50.51 7.41
C VAL A 172 -2.79 -51.20 6.32
N LEU A 173 -2.58 -50.73 5.04
CA LEU A 173 -2.76 -51.34 3.71
C LEU A 173 -4.15 -51.07 3.05
N ARG A 174 -4.19 -50.41 1.92
CA ARG A 174 -3.65 -50.69 0.59
C ARG A 174 -3.73 -49.48 -0.31
#